data_a2082ec98cc49ae6051550637f6bb086
#
_entry.id   a2082ec98cc49ae6051550637f6bb086
#
_cell.length_a   1.000
_cell.length_b   1.000
_cell.length_c   1.000
_cell.angle_alpha   90.00
_cell.angle_beta   90.00
_cell.angle_gamma   90.00
#
_symmetry.space_group_name_H-M   'P 1'
#
loop_
_entity.id
_entity.type
_entity.pdbx_description
1 polymer ?
#
loop_
_entity_poly.entity_id
_entity_poly.type
_entity_poly.pdbx_seq_one_letter_code
_entity_poly.pdbx_strand_id
1 'polypeptide(L)'
;EEMSLVSTYCRAINESTDMALLELTEIPPIYYRPYYAGWNATASSSGTYACIQHPGGATKRFSLAEKVQLDSFKDSGYNFASNSFWHVPEWTQGSTAEGSSGSPLLDGDNRILGALTGGGSYCYSPYNDYFYSLYYSWEANEESAHQLKYWLAPNRTDRLCDGMDPYAASPAFRLSHVIENGKYDLIETSQSDETYLFGLNGSTKEYAELYTTSAAAHVYGCYLVTPSFSGRNTLDVDICLYTGKDKPETLVATKKFNPILQYTDGSTSGETSKSLARSQEHFIAFDTPVEVGSSFFVGYRINNEVNFCTYNIQKGEMTQNSAWIKQGEEWI
;
A
#
# COMPACT_ATOMS: atom_id res chain seq x y z
N GLU A 1 -15.08 -1.34 4.76
CA GLU A 1 -13.89 -1.92 4.09
C GLU A 1 -12.63 -1.44 4.80
N GLU A 2 -11.75 -2.36 5.10
CA GLU A 2 -10.45 -2.03 5.68
C GLU A 2 -9.51 -1.63 4.54
N MET A 3 -9.05 -0.37 4.54
CA MET A 3 -8.06 0.12 3.59
C MET A 3 -6.68 -0.33 4.08
N SER A 4 -6.24 -1.50 3.66
CA SER A 4 -4.95 -2.08 4.04
C SER A 4 -4.16 -2.52 2.82
N LEU A 5 -2.85 -2.61 2.97
CA LEU A 5 -1.91 -3.17 2.00
C LEU A 5 -1.16 -4.33 2.64
N VAL A 6 -0.67 -5.21 1.80
CA VAL A 6 -0.20 -6.54 2.22
C VAL A 6 1.07 -6.47 3.04
N SER A 7 2.06 -5.69 2.61
CA SER A 7 3.40 -5.74 3.18
C SER A 7 4.25 -4.53 2.78
N THR A 8 5.45 -4.48 3.36
CA THR A 8 6.44 -3.45 3.07
C THR A 8 7.85 -4.05 3.01
N TYR A 9 8.75 -3.39 2.27
CA TYR A 9 10.18 -3.59 2.37
C TYR A 9 10.78 -2.57 3.32
N CYS A 10 11.59 -2.98 4.28
CA CYS A 10 12.43 -2.06 5.03
C CYS A 10 13.62 -1.65 4.13
N ARG A 11 13.65 -0.39 3.71
CA ARG A 11 14.70 0.16 2.84
C ARG A 11 15.85 0.77 3.62
N ALA A 12 15.54 1.44 4.72
CA ALA A 12 16.55 1.97 5.60
C ALA A 12 16.07 1.94 7.06
N ILE A 13 17.00 1.74 7.96
CA ILE A 13 16.79 1.81 9.40
C ILE A 13 18.03 2.39 10.09
N ASN A 14 17.83 3.27 11.05
CA ASN A 14 18.91 3.84 11.85
C ASN A 14 18.44 4.02 13.30
N GLU A 15 18.92 3.16 14.19
CA GLU A 15 18.54 3.16 15.60
C GLU A 15 18.99 4.44 16.33
N SER A 16 20.14 5.02 15.94
CA SER A 16 20.65 6.24 16.59
C SER A 16 19.79 7.48 16.33
N THR A 17 18.88 7.41 15.37
CA THR A 17 17.94 8.49 15.02
C THR A 17 16.48 8.04 15.09
N ASP A 18 16.23 6.81 15.50
CA ASP A 18 14.89 6.21 15.51
C ASP A 18 14.18 6.28 14.13
N MET A 19 14.95 6.17 13.06
CA MET A 19 14.43 6.28 11.70
C MET A 19 14.23 4.91 11.06
N ALA A 20 13.06 4.68 10.48
CA ALA A 20 12.80 3.59 9.56
C ALA A 20 12.10 4.10 8.30
N LEU A 21 12.56 3.65 7.13
CA LEU A 21 11.94 3.90 5.84
C LEU A 21 11.38 2.59 5.29
N LEU A 22 10.08 2.56 5.10
CA LEU A 22 9.36 1.43 4.55
C LEU A 22 8.84 1.78 3.15
N GLU A 23 9.04 0.88 2.21
CA GLU A 23 8.45 0.97 0.89
C GLU A 23 7.29 -0.02 0.78
N LEU A 24 6.13 0.48 0.39
CA LEU A 24 4.98 -0.37 0.13
C LEU A 24 5.30 -1.33 -1.02
N THR A 25 4.91 -2.57 -0.87
CA THR A 25 5.15 -3.61 -1.88
C THR A 25 4.18 -3.52 -3.06
N GLU A 26 3.08 -2.80 -2.86
CA GLU A 26 2.06 -2.55 -3.86
C GLU A 26 1.72 -1.05 -3.87
N ILE A 27 1.35 -0.55 -5.03
CA ILE A 27 0.84 0.82 -5.14
C ILE A 27 -0.54 0.87 -4.47
N PRO A 28 -0.80 1.84 -3.57
CA PRO A 28 -2.12 1.98 -2.98
C PRO A 28 -3.19 2.09 -4.07
N PRO A 29 -4.29 1.34 -3.95
CA PRO A 29 -5.37 1.40 -4.92
C PRO A 29 -5.87 2.84 -5.11
N ILE A 30 -6.13 3.22 -6.33
CA ILE A 30 -6.70 4.55 -6.66
C ILE A 30 -7.99 4.82 -5.88
N TYR A 31 -8.76 3.79 -5.61
CA TYR A 31 -9.98 3.84 -4.79
C TYR A 31 -9.72 4.33 -3.35
N TYR A 32 -8.52 4.09 -2.78
CA TYR A 32 -8.13 4.65 -1.49
C TYR A 32 -7.89 6.17 -1.57
N ARG A 33 -7.77 6.71 -2.79
CA ARG A 33 -7.46 8.12 -3.05
C ARG A 33 -6.29 8.61 -2.20
N PRO A 34 -5.14 7.92 -2.27
CA PRO A 34 -3.99 8.28 -1.45
C PRO A 34 -3.47 9.66 -1.86
N TYR A 35 -3.24 10.49 -0.87
CA TYR A 35 -2.43 11.69 -1.02
C TYR A 35 -0.98 11.34 -0.68
N TYR A 36 -0.05 11.65 -1.54
CA TYR A 36 1.37 11.45 -1.32
C TYR A 36 1.96 12.70 -0.68
N ALA A 37 2.23 12.64 0.63
CA ALA A 37 2.80 13.76 1.34
C ALA A 37 4.22 14.04 0.86
N GLY A 38 4.54 15.33 0.74
CA GLY A 38 5.89 15.79 0.52
C GLY A 38 6.75 15.71 1.78
N TRP A 39 8.01 16.09 1.66
CA TRP A 39 8.95 16.07 2.76
C TRP A 39 9.89 17.28 2.74
N ASN A 40 10.37 17.64 3.92
CA ASN A 40 11.36 18.70 4.14
C ASN A 40 12.52 18.15 4.97
N ALA A 41 13.63 17.90 4.30
CA ALA A 41 14.88 17.44 4.91
C ALA A 41 15.89 18.58 5.10
N THR A 42 15.42 19.80 5.32
CA THR A 42 16.28 20.95 5.68
C THR A 42 16.28 21.22 7.18
N ALA A 43 17.25 21.97 7.67
CA ALA A 43 17.33 22.39 9.06
C ALA A 43 16.34 23.51 9.43
N SER A 44 15.60 24.03 8.45
CA SER A 44 14.69 25.14 8.62
C SER A 44 13.28 24.75 8.18
N SER A 45 12.31 25.23 8.94
CA SER A 45 10.89 25.08 8.65
C SER A 45 10.15 26.28 9.24
N SER A 46 8.95 26.53 8.77
CA SER A 46 8.15 27.68 9.20
C SER A 46 6.65 27.37 9.11
N GLY A 47 5.88 28.22 9.75
CA GLY A 47 4.43 28.14 9.79
C GLY A 47 3.91 27.43 11.04
N THR A 48 2.66 27.05 11.01
CA THR A 48 2.04 26.23 12.04
C THR A 48 2.34 24.76 11.75
N TYR A 49 2.79 24.05 12.75
CA TYR A 49 3.14 22.63 12.65
C TYR A 49 1.95 21.77 13.05
N ALA A 50 1.80 20.64 12.37
CA ALA A 50 0.71 19.72 12.65
C ALA A 50 1.21 18.27 12.81
N CYS A 51 0.52 17.53 13.67
CA CYS A 51 0.69 16.08 13.77
C CYS A 51 -0.68 15.41 13.58
N ILE A 52 -0.76 14.45 12.68
CA ILE A 52 -1.96 13.64 12.45
C ILE A 52 -1.68 12.24 13.03
N GLN A 53 -2.53 11.78 13.94
CA GLN A 53 -2.21 10.65 14.82
C GLN A 53 -3.42 9.84 15.27
N HIS A 54 -3.17 8.70 15.92
CA HIS A 54 -4.17 7.83 16.55
C HIS A 54 -3.84 7.58 18.03
N PRO A 55 -3.94 8.59 18.91
CA PRO A 55 -3.54 8.50 20.30
C PRO A 55 -4.38 7.47 21.05
N GLY A 56 -3.73 6.56 21.76
CA GLY A 56 -4.40 5.49 22.52
C GLY A 56 -5.22 4.52 21.64
N GLY A 57 -4.90 4.40 20.35
CA GLY A 57 -5.69 3.62 19.41
C GLY A 57 -7.04 4.25 19.03
N ALA A 58 -7.26 5.52 19.39
CA ALA A 58 -8.49 6.25 19.08
C ALA A 58 -8.60 6.58 17.58
N THR A 59 -9.76 7.08 17.17
CA THR A 59 -9.95 7.65 15.84
C THR A 59 -8.96 8.77 15.55
N LYS A 60 -8.68 9.00 14.27
CA LYS A 60 -7.75 10.02 13.80
C LYS A 60 -7.94 11.36 14.49
N ARG A 61 -6.86 11.92 15.01
CA ARG A 61 -6.78 13.22 15.69
C ARG A 61 -5.68 14.06 15.05
N PHE A 62 -5.70 15.35 15.32
CA PHE A 62 -4.60 16.25 14.98
C PHE A 62 -4.21 17.11 16.16
N SER A 63 -2.95 17.53 16.19
CA SER A 63 -2.41 18.49 17.14
C SER A 63 -1.67 19.58 16.39
N LEU A 64 -1.69 20.81 16.92
CA LEU A 64 -1.04 21.97 16.31
C LEU A 64 -0.01 22.57 17.27
N ALA A 65 1.11 23.04 16.71
CA ALA A 65 2.15 23.75 17.42
C ALA A 65 2.64 24.97 16.62
N GLU A 66 3.05 26.01 17.33
CA GLU A 66 3.60 27.25 16.73
C GLU A 66 5.13 27.20 16.60
N LYS A 67 5.78 26.32 17.34
CA LYS A 67 7.23 26.25 17.42
C LYS A 67 7.74 24.83 17.42
N VAL A 68 8.81 24.61 16.66
CA VAL A 68 9.67 23.44 16.75
C VAL A 68 11.13 23.89 16.71
N GLN A 69 12.01 23.07 17.23
CA GLN A 69 13.45 23.30 17.19
C GLN A 69 14.20 21.98 17.13
N LEU A 70 15.39 21.97 16.54
CA LEU A 70 16.28 20.82 16.63
C LEU A 70 16.83 20.69 18.04
N ASP A 71 16.78 19.49 18.61
CA ASP A 71 17.22 19.20 19.97
C ASP A 71 17.65 17.73 20.09
N SER A 72 18.18 17.42 21.26
CA SER A 72 18.59 16.07 21.65
C SER A 72 17.50 15.43 22.49
N PHE A 73 17.00 14.29 22.07
CA PHE A 73 16.09 13.48 22.86
C PHE A 73 16.88 12.50 23.74
N LYS A 74 16.49 12.36 24.98
CA LYS A 74 17.08 11.41 25.93
C LYS A 74 15.98 10.51 26.48
N ASP A 75 16.11 9.24 26.22
CA ASP A 75 15.27 8.22 26.83
C ASP A 75 16.13 7.12 27.43
N SER A 76 15.66 6.57 28.55
CA SER A 76 16.39 5.52 29.26
C SER A 76 16.39 4.24 28.43
N GLY A 77 17.56 3.79 28.05
CA GLY A 77 17.74 2.56 27.27
C GLY A 77 18.08 2.78 25.80
N TYR A 78 18.03 4.03 25.32
CA TYR A 78 18.39 4.36 23.93
C TYR A 78 19.57 5.33 23.89
N ASN A 79 20.44 5.15 22.91
CA ASN A 79 21.61 6.01 22.68
C ASN A 79 21.41 6.81 21.39
N PHE A 80 20.53 7.81 21.47
CA PHE A 80 20.22 8.65 20.31
C PHE A 80 21.34 9.65 20.02
N ALA A 81 21.49 9.99 18.73
CA ALA A 81 22.42 11.02 18.29
C ALA A 81 21.99 12.40 18.80
N SER A 82 22.98 13.23 19.12
CA SER A 82 22.70 14.60 19.60
C SER A 82 22.10 15.47 18.48
N ASN A 83 21.13 16.30 18.80
CA ASN A 83 20.45 17.23 17.90
C ASN A 83 19.80 16.56 16.68
N SER A 84 19.39 15.30 16.81
CA SER A 84 18.80 14.54 15.71
C SER A 84 17.27 14.55 15.71
N PHE A 85 16.64 15.31 16.59
CA PHE A 85 15.18 15.35 16.75
C PHE A 85 14.62 16.75 16.55
N TRP A 86 13.41 16.82 16.00
CA TRP A 86 12.55 17.98 16.13
C TRP A 86 11.83 17.92 17.48
N HIS A 87 12.05 18.92 18.31
CA HIS A 87 11.37 19.09 19.60
C HIS A 87 10.18 20.03 19.41
N VAL A 88 9.01 19.57 19.81
CA VAL A 88 7.78 20.35 19.97
C VAL A 88 7.66 20.68 21.46
N PRO A 89 7.98 21.90 21.89
CA PRO A 89 7.93 22.25 23.31
C PRO A 89 6.51 22.24 23.89
N GLU A 90 5.55 22.66 23.07
CA GLU A 90 4.14 22.77 23.46
C GLU A 90 3.22 22.64 22.25
N TRP A 91 2.15 21.90 22.42
CA TRP A 91 1.03 21.86 21.51
C TRP A 91 0.03 22.95 21.88
N THR A 92 -0.26 23.87 20.97
CA THR A 92 -1.26 24.94 21.14
C THR A 92 -2.70 24.43 21.00
N GLN A 93 -2.85 23.29 20.34
CA GLN A 93 -4.12 22.58 20.21
C GLN A 93 -3.87 21.07 20.18
N GLY A 94 -4.65 20.33 20.96
CA GLY A 94 -4.51 18.88 21.08
C GLY A 94 -3.26 18.46 21.85
N SER A 95 -2.90 17.22 21.73
CA SER A 95 -1.71 16.60 22.30
C SER A 95 -1.45 15.27 21.60
N THR A 96 -0.27 14.73 21.73
CA THR A 96 -0.02 13.32 21.45
C THR A 96 -0.35 12.46 22.67
N ALA A 97 -0.27 11.17 22.55
CA ALA A 97 -0.34 10.21 23.63
C ALA A 97 0.32 8.90 23.19
N GLU A 98 0.43 7.95 24.11
CA GLU A 98 0.85 6.58 23.77
C GLU A 98 0.07 6.04 22.57
N GLY A 99 0.74 5.36 21.64
CA GLY A 99 0.16 4.91 20.37
C GLY A 99 0.24 5.93 19.23
N SER A 100 0.68 7.17 19.49
CA SER A 100 0.96 8.16 18.44
C SER A 100 2.34 8.02 17.80
N SER A 101 3.18 7.12 18.29
CA SER A 101 4.52 6.84 17.75
C SER A 101 4.49 6.59 16.24
N GLY A 102 5.46 7.15 15.50
CA GLY A 102 5.52 7.07 14.06
C GLY A 102 4.63 8.07 13.30
N SER A 103 3.79 8.86 14.00
CA SER A 103 2.95 9.87 13.35
C SER A 103 3.77 11.03 12.81
N PRO A 104 3.43 11.56 11.60
CA PRO A 104 4.21 12.61 10.98
C PRO A 104 4.10 13.96 11.69
N LEU A 105 5.22 14.68 11.75
CA LEU A 105 5.26 16.12 12.00
C LEU A 105 5.27 16.84 10.66
N LEU A 106 4.29 17.68 10.39
CA LEU A 106 4.14 18.46 9.17
C LEU A 106 4.52 19.92 9.42
N ASP A 107 5.20 20.55 8.46
CA ASP A 107 5.46 21.99 8.45
C ASP A 107 4.27 22.79 7.88
N GLY A 108 4.39 24.12 7.83
CA GLY A 108 3.34 25.00 7.32
C GLY A 108 2.99 24.81 5.84
N ASP A 109 3.82 24.11 5.08
CA ASP A 109 3.57 23.73 3.69
C ASP A 109 3.06 22.28 3.56
N ASN A 110 2.71 21.64 4.67
CA ASN A 110 2.27 20.23 4.76
C ASN A 110 3.33 19.22 4.31
N ARG A 111 4.61 19.53 4.47
CA ARG A 111 5.71 18.60 4.22
C ARG A 111 6.12 17.91 5.51
N ILE A 112 6.43 16.63 5.41
CA ILE A 112 6.89 15.84 6.57
C ILE A 112 8.30 16.29 6.98
N LEU A 113 8.46 16.63 8.25
CA LEU A 113 9.74 16.94 8.90
C LEU A 113 10.36 15.72 9.58
N GLY A 114 9.54 14.79 10.03
CA GLY A 114 9.92 13.61 10.77
C GLY A 114 8.71 12.85 11.28
N ALA A 115 8.94 11.89 12.17
CA ALA A 115 7.88 11.13 12.80
C ALA A 115 8.12 11.00 14.31
N LEU A 116 7.02 10.87 15.08
CA LEU A 116 7.05 10.87 16.53
C LEU A 116 7.82 9.68 17.09
N THR A 117 8.87 9.97 17.83
CA THR A 117 9.65 9.00 18.59
C THR A 117 9.08 8.82 19.98
N GLY A 118 8.81 9.95 20.67
CA GLY A 118 8.31 9.91 22.04
C GLY A 118 8.26 11.29 22.67
N GLY A 119 7.99 11.33 23.96
CA GLY A 119 7.90 12.60 24.69
C GLY A 119 7.12 12.48 25.97
N GLY A 120 6.73 13.65 26.52
CA GLY A 120 5.97 13.78 27.76
C GLY A 120 4.53 14.21 27.58
N SER A 121 4.06 14.33 26.33
CA SER A 121 2.75 14.88 26.04
C SER A 121 1.61 13.91 26.31
N TYR A 122 0.53 14.42 26.85
CA TYR A 122 -0.77 13.74 27.00
C TYR A 122 -1.88 14.78 27.17
N CYS A 123 -3.15 14.35 27.15
CA CYS A 123 -4.34 15.24 27.13
C CYS A 123 -4.33 16.42 28.11
N TYR A 124 -3.72 16.27 29.31
CA TYR A 124 -3.68 17.30 30.32
C TYR A 124 -2.31 17.99 30.47
N SER A 125 -1.34 17.56 29.64
CA SER A 125 0.02 18.10 29.63
C SER A 125 0.58 18.03 28.19
N PRO A 126 0.20 18.98 27.31
CA PRO A 126 0.53 18.95 25.89
C PRO A 126 1.95 19.48 25.62
N TYR A 127 2.96 18.92 26.28
CA TYR A 127 4.32 19.43 26.25
C TYR A 127 5.37 18.38 25.97
N ASN A 128 6.46 18.80 25.30
CA ASN A 128 7.70 18.06 25.17
C ASN A 128 7.60 16.77 24.36
N ASP A 129 7.26 16.88 23.09
CA ASP A 129 7.34 15.78 22.14
C ASP A 129 8.55 15.88 21.22
N TYR A 130 9.09 14.75 20.85
CA TYR A 130 10.28 14.62 20.02
C TYR A 130 9.99 13.74 18.82
N PHE A 131 10.34 14.26 17.64
CA PHE A 131 10.18 13.59 16.37
C PHE A 131 11.57 13.36 15.76
N TYR A 132 11.86 12.14 15.28
CA TYR A 132 13.10 11.98 14.55
C TYR A 132 13.13 12.95 13.36
N SER A 133 14.31 13.44 13.01
CA SER A 133 14.45 14.48 11.99
C SER A 133 14.86 13.93 10.64
N LEU A 134 14.04 14.18 9.58
CA LEU A 134 14.45 13.89 8.22
C LEU A 134 15.75 14.62 7.85
N TYR A 135 15.93 15.84 8.33
CA TYR A 135 17.15 16.63 8.11
C TYR A 135 18.39 15.88 8.57
N TYR A 136 18.40 15.38 9.79
CA TYR A 136 19.53 14.66 10.34
C TYR A 136 19.70 13.28 9.68
N SER A 137 18.61 12.55 9.50
CA SER A 137 18.62 11.20 8.91
C SER A 137 18.84 11.18 7.40
N TRP A 138 18.89 12.37 6.75
CA TRP A 138 19.02 12.48 5.31
C TRP A 138 20.32 11.88 4.80
N GLU A 139 21.44 12.24 5.41
CA GLU A 139 22.80 11.80 5.09
C GLU A 139 23.60 11.42 6.34
N ALA A 140 22.91 10.91 7.37
CA ALA A 140 23.53 10.60 8.67
C ALA A 140 24.55 9.43 8.58
N ASN A 141 24.50 8.65 7.51
CA ASN A 141 25.38 7.51 7.27
C ASN A 141 25.72 7.41 5.80
N GLU A 142 26.87 6.83 5.45
CA GLU A 142 27.27 6.61 4.06
C GLU A 142 26.56 5.41 3.41
N GLU A 143 26.10 4.46 4.22
CA GLU A 143 25.40 3.27 3.73
C GLU A 143 23.93 3.56 3.42
N SER A 144 23.46 3.13 2.26
CA SER A 144 22.07 3.35 1.81
C SER A 144 21.03 2.76 2.77
N ALA A 145 21.38 1.70 3.48
CA ALA A 145 20.52 1.07 4.48
C ALA A 145 20.30 1.90 5.75
N HIS A 146 21.05 3.01 5.95
CA HIS A 146 21.00 3.83 7.16
C HIS A 146 20.79 5.32 6.88
N GLN A 147 20.34 5.68 5.66
CA GLN A 147 20.06 7.06 5.26
C GLN A 147 18.83 7.16 4.38
N LEU A 148 18.20 8.35 4.35
CA LEU A 148 16.99 8.59 3.58
C LEU A 148 17.26 9.05 2.14
N LYS A 149 18.31 9.84 1.90
CA LYS A 149 18.62 10.46 0.62
C LYS A 149 18.67 9.48 -0.53
N TYR A 150 19.33 8.36 -0.32
CA TYR A 150 19.50 7.33 -1.35
C TYR A 150 18.17 6.83 -1.92
N TRP A 151 17.16 6.75 -1.07
CA TRP A 151 15.84 6.21 -1.43
C TRP A 151 14.86 7.29 -1.88
N LEU A 152 14.81 8.43 -1.17
CA LEU A 152 13.82 9.49 -1.41
C LEU A 152 14.25 10.43 -2.55
N ALA A 153 15.55 10.61 -2.78
CA ALA A 153 16.08 11.48 -3.83
C ALA A 153 17.39 10.96 -4.44
N PRO A 154 17.41 9.74 -5.02
CA PRO A 154 18.64 9.07 -5.44
C PRO A 154 19.45 9.85 -6.48
N ASN A 155 18.79 10.63 -7.32
CA ASN A 155 19.43 11.39 -8.43
C ASN A 155 19.25 12.91 -8.28
N ARG A 156 18.90 13.40 -7.07
CA ARG A 156 18.57 14.80 -6.82
C ARG A 156 19.35 15.34 -5.65
N THR A 157 19.60 16.62 -5.69
CA THR A 157 20.22 17.36 -4.58
C THR A 157 19.18 18.03 -3.67
N ASP A 158 17.92 18.04 -4.11
CA ASP A 158 16.84 18.72 -3.42
C ASP A 158 16.54 18.03 -2.08
N ARG A 159 16.39 18.85 -1.06
CA ARG A 159 15.99 18.44 0.28
C ARG A 159 14.52 18.77 0.57
N LEU A 160 13.78 19.16 -0.46
CA LEU A 160 12.36 19.51 -0.41
C LEU A 160 11.62 18.76 -1.52
N CYS A 161 10.45 18.27 -1.18
CA CYS A 161 9.52 17.68 -2.13
C CYS A 161 8.10 18.08 -1.71
N ASP A 162 7.32 18.63 -2.64
CA ASP A 162 5.92 18.92 -2.38
C ASP A 162 5.08 17.65 -2.45
N GLY A 163 4.02 17.62 -1.67
CA GLY A 163 3.03 16.56 -1.76
C GLY A 163 2.22 16.64 -3.04
N MET A 164 1.60 15.54 -3.40
CA MET A 164 0.74 15.47 -4.58
C MET A 164 -0.46 14.56 -4.36
N ASP A 165 -1.58 14.94 -4.96
CA ASP A 165 -2.72 14.07 -5.19
C ASP A 165 -2.72 13.71 -6.68
N PRO A 166 -2.25 12.54 -7.08
CA PRO A 166 -2.20 12.15 -8.48
C PRO A 166 -3.58 11.96 -9.11
N TYR A 167 -4.62 11.95 -8.29
CA TYR A 167 -5.99 11.64 -8.70
C TYR A 167 -6.96 12.83 -8.56
N ALA A 168 -6.46 13.99 -8.13
CA ALA A 168 -7.29 15.18 -7.89
C ALA A 168 -8.13 15.62 -9.11
N ALA A 169 -7.56 15.47 -10.31
CA ALA A 169 -8.19 15.88 -11.56
C ALA A 169 -8.97 14.77 -12.27
N SER A 170 -8.91 13.53 -11.79
CA SER A 170 -9.49 12.38 -12.49
C SER A 170 -10.46 11.64 -11.57
N PRO A 171 -11.78 11.68 -11.86
CA PRO A 171 -12.71 10.85 -11.12
C PRO A 171 -12.39 9.38 -11.45
N ALA A 172 -11.82 8.69 -10.49
CA ALA A 172 -11.60 7.26 -10.58
C ALA A 172 -12.62 6.53 -9.74
N PHE A 173 -13.15 5.46 -10.27
CA PHE A 173 -14.10 4.61 -9.59
C PHE A 173 -13.74 3.13 -9.83
N ARG A 174 -14.20 2.28 -8.94
CA ARG A 174 -14.05 0.85 -9.05
C ARG A 174 -15.24 0.29 -9.81
N LEU A 175 -14.98 -0.53 -10.82
CA LEU A 175 -15.97 -1.39 -11.44
C LEU A 175 -16.00 -2.74 -10.72
N SER A 176 -17.17 -3.27 -10.49
CA SER A 176 -17.39 -4.60 -9.92
C SER A 176 -18.69 -5.17 -10.43
N HIS A 177 -18.74 -6.48 -10.63
CA HIS A 177 -20.00 -7.20 -10.89
C HIS A 177 -20.76 -7.54 -9.61
N VAL A 178 -20.13 -7.29 -8.48
CA VAL A 178 -20.78 -7.43 -7.17
C VAL A 178 -21.53 -6.15 -6.87
N ILE A 179 -22.82 -6.27 -6.58
CA ILE A 179 -23.64 -5.12 -6.14
C ILE A 179 -23.14 -4.70 -4.76
N GLU A 180 -22.68 -3.45 -4.64
CA GLU A 180 -22.32 -2.82 -3.38
C GLU A 180 -23.44 -2.94 -2.39
N ASN A 181 -23.67 -3.42 -1.46
CA ASN A 181 -24.80 -3.68 -0.53
C ASN A 181 -25.50 -5.03 -0.75
N GLY A 182 -25.13 -5.81 -1.75
CA GLY A 182 -25.52 -7.21 -1.85
C GLY A 182 -24.81 -8.02 -0.77
N LYS A 183 -25.50 -8.94 -0.13
CA LYS A 183 -24.84 -9.96 0.68
C LYS A 183 -24.18 -10.92 -0.29
N TYR A 184 -22.86 -10.88 -0.37
CA TYR A 184 -22.09 -11.90 -1.05
C TYR A 184 -21.33 -12.73 -0.01
N ASP A 185 -21.34 -14.02 -0.17
CA ASP A 185 -20.51 -14.92 0.60
C ASP A 185 -19.27 -15.24 -0.23
N LEU A 186 -18.11 -14.78 0.20
CA LEU A 186 -16.85 -15.33 -0.26
C LEU A 186 -16.74 -16.74 0.32
N ILE A 187 -16.64 -17.73 -0.56
CA ILE A 187 -16.56 -19.11 -0.11
C ILE A 187 -15.13 -19.41 0.24
N GLU A 188 -14.88 -19.56 1.53
CA GLU A 188 -13.74 -20.30 2.01
C GLU A 188 -14.01 -21.79 1.78
N THR A 189 -13.29 -22.38 0.87
CA THR A 189 -13.35 -23.83 0.64
C THR A 189 -12.67 -24.55 1.79
N SER A 190 -13.41 -24.84 2.82
CA SER A 190 -13.09 -25.91 3.73
C SER A 190 -14.15 -27.00 3.55
N GLN A 191 -13.77 -28.03 2.80
CA GLN A 191 -14.48 -29.30 2.67
C GLN A 191 -15.68 -29.34 1.71
N SER A 192 -15.55 -30.27 0.77
CA SER A 192 -16.52 -30.94 -0.09
C SER A 192 -16.93 -30.25 -1.38
N ASP A 193 -16.61 -30.93 -2.43
CA ASP A 193 -17.26 -31.19 -3.72
C ASP A 193 -17.67 -30.05 -4.66
N GLU A 194 -17.71 -28.79 -4.24
CA GLU A 194 -18.01 -27.69 -5.14
C GLU A 194 -16.97 -26.58 -5.00
N THR A 195 -15.94 -26.64 -5.82
CA THR A 195 -14.86 -25.64 -5.85
C THR A 195 -15.32 -24.41 -6.61
N TYR A 196 -15.63 -23.36 -5.90
CA TYR A 196 -15.94 -22.04 -6.46
C TYR A 196 -14.66 -21.19 -6.67
N LEU A 197 -13.55 -21.85 -6.95
CA LEU A 197 -12.27 -21.20 -7.21
C LEU A 197 -12.02 -21.21 -8.71
N PHE A 198 -11.85 -20.03 -9.27
CA PHE A 198 -11.55 -19.85 -10.68
C PHE A 198 -10.05 -20.07 -10.90
N GLY A 199 -9.66 -21.05 -11.70
CA GLY A 199 -8.27 -21.30 -12.03
C GLY A 199 -7.68 -22.66 -11.59
N LEU A 200 -8.40 -23.45 -10.79
CA LEU A 200 -7.94 -24.77 -10.37
C LEU A 200 -8.07 -25.86 -11.45
N ASN A 201 -8.70 -25.57 -12.57
CA ASN A 201 -8.78 -26.53 -13.67
C ASN A 201 -7.48 -26.52 -14.45
N GLY A 202 -6.66 -27.54 -14.30
CA GLY A 202 -5.31 -27.64 -14.84
C GLY A 202 -5.16 -27.50 -16.37
N SER A 203 -6.25 -27.58 -17.13
CA SER A 203 -6.24 -27.39 -18.58
C SER A 203 -6.49 -25.94 -19.01
N THR A 204 -7.14 -25.13 -18.18
CA THR A 204 -7.46 -23.74 -18.49
C THR A 204 -6.48 -22.81 -17.79
N LYS A 205 -5.75 -22.03 -18.54
CA LYS A 205 -4.68 -21.16 -18.05
C LYS A 205 -4.99 -19.67 -18.17
N GLU A 206 -6.05 -19.29 -18.86
CA GLU A 206 -6.36 -17.89 -19.15
C GLU A 206 -7.85 -17.61 -18.92
N TYR A 207 -8.11 -16.54 -18.17
CA TYR A 207 -9.42 -16.15 -17.66
C TYR A 207 -9.63 -14.66 -17.85
N ALA A 208 -10.84 -14.22 -18.13
CA ALA A 208 -11.17 -12.80 -18.23
C ALA A 208 -12.62 -12.53 -17.85
N GLU A 209 -12.90 -11.31 -17.41
CA GLU A 209 -14.23 -10.79 -17.16
C GLU A 209 -14.49 -9.54 -17.98
N LEU A 210 -15.70 -9.46 -18.55
CA LEU A 210 -16.17 -8.32 -19.31
C LEU A 210 -16.60 -7.18 -18.37
N TYR A 211 -16.12 -5.99 -18.65
CA TYR A 211 -16.57 -4.74 -18.04
C TYR A 211 -17.07 -3.78 -19.11
N THR A 212 -18.09 -3.00 -18.77
CA THR A 212 -18.64 -1.97 -19.64
C THR A 212 -18.76 -0.64 -18.93
N THR A 213 -18.52 0.43 -19.66
CA THR A 213 -18.65 1.83 -19.22
C THR A 213 -19.53 2.60 -20.19
N SER A 214 -20.03 3.76 -19.78
CA SER A 214 -20.84 4.62 -20.64
C SER A 214 -20.04 5.31 -21.75
N ALA A 215 -18.71 5.35 -21.63
CA ALA A 215 -17.79 5.98 -22.58
C ALA A 215 -16.43 5.28 -22.53
N ALA A 216 -15.51 5.67 -23.42
CA ALA A 216 -14.12 5.27 -23.33
C ALA A 216 -13.52 5.63 -21.97
N ALA A 217 -12.64 4.80 -21.47
CA ALA A 217 -12.08 4.91 -20.13
C ALA A 217 -10.58 4.63 -20.11
N HIS A 218 -9.93 4.98 -18.99
CA HIS A 218 -8.56 4.57 -18.69
C HIS A 218 -8.59 3.56 -17.56
N VAL A 219 -8.03 2.36 -17.81
CA VAL A 219 -7.89 1.32 -16.80
C VAL A 219 -6.55 1.47 -16.11
N TYR A 220 -6.57 1.69 -14.80
CA TYR A 220 -5.38 1.88 -13.97
C TYR A 220 -4.80 0.58 -13.46
N GLY A 221 -5.60 -0.46 -13.33
CA GLY A 221 -5.23 -1.76 -12.79
C GLY A 221 -6.45 -2.60 -12.48
N CYS A 222 -6.26 -3.70 -11.82
CA CYS A 222 -7.35 -4.55 -11.37
C CYS A 222 -7.21 -4.97 -9.90
N TYR A 223 -8.35 -5.31 -9.32
CA TYR A 223 -8.42 -5.97 -8.03
C TYR A 223 -8.52 -7.48 -8.24
N LEU A 224 -7.72 -8.20 -7.48
CA LEU A 224 -7.69 -9.64 -7.52
C LEU A 224 -7.82 -10.18 -6.10
N VAL A 225 -8.84 -11.00 -5.85
CA VAL A 225 -9.03 -11.63 -4.54
C VAL A 225 -8.54 -13.06 -4.63
N THR A 226 -7.50 -13.37 -3.86
CA THR A 226 -6.90 -14.69 -3.86
C THR A 226 -7.11 -15.41 -2.54
N PRO A 227 -7.27 -16.74 -2.55
CA PRO A 227 -7.19 -17.55 -1.34
C PRO A 227 -5.76 -17.55 -0.80
N SER A 228 -5.59 -18.05 0.41
CA SER A 228 -4.27 -18.38 0.93
C SER A 228 -3.63 -19.47 0.08
N PHE A 229 -2.39 -19.27 -0.32
CA PHE A 229 -1.63 -20.31 -1.01
C PHE A 229 -0.21 -20.42 -0.46
N SER A 230 0.34 -21.63 -0.50
CA SER A 230 1.71 -21.90 -0.12
C SER A 230 2.51 -22.29 -1.36
N GLY A 231 3.69 -21.71 -1.53
CA GLY A 231 4.54 -22.04 -2.66
C GLY A 231 5.93 -21.45 -2.53
N ARG A 232 6.89 -22.11 -3.12
CA ARG A 232 8.22 -21.55 -3.32
C ARG A 232 8.15 -20.69 -4.57
N ASN A 233 8.36 -19.40 -4.49
CA ASN A 233 8.78 -18.42 -5.52
C ASN A 233 8.55 -18.76 -7.02
N THR A 234 7.53 -19.52 -7.37
CA THR A 234 7.34 -20.02 -8.73
C THR A 234 6.04 -19.57 -9.35
N LEU A 235 5.34 -18.63 -8.71
CA LEU A 235 4.13 -18.08 -9.29
C LEU A 235 4.49 -17.23 -10.51
N ASP A 236 4.01 -17.64 -11.69
CA ASP A 236 4.15 -16.88 -12.92
C ASP A 236 2.76 -16.61 -13.50
N VAL A 237 2.15 -15.52 -13.01
CA VAL A 237 0.83 -15.06 -13.40
C VAL A 237 0.92 -13.66 -13.95
N ASP A 238 0.32 -13.45 -15.11
CA ASP A 238 0.12 -12.12 -15.68
C ASP A 238 -1.33 -11.68 -15.45
N ILE A 239 -1.52 -10.47 -14.98
CA ILE A 239 -2.78 -9.77 -15.12
C ILE A 239 -2.87 -9.24 -16.53
N CYS A 240 -3.99 -9.44 -17.18
CA CYS A 240 -4.19 -9.17 -18.60
C CYS A 240 -5.37 -8.22 -18.80
N LEU A 241 -5.18 -7.26 -19.70
CA LEU A 241 -6.23 -6.37 -20.17
C LEU A 241 -6.44 -6.59 -21.66
N TYR A 242 -7.67 -6.90 -22.06
CA TYR A 242 -8.03 -7.10 -23.44
C TYR A 242 -9.07 -6.08 -23.89
N THR A 243 -9.01 -5.73 -25.15
CA THR A 243 -10.11 -5.08 -25.86
C THR A 243 -10.84 -6.09 -26.72
N GLY A 244 -12.09 -5.81 -27.01
CA GLY A 244 -12.98 -6.67 -27.82
C GLY A 244 -14.42 -6.22 -27.62
N LYS A 245 -15.29 -6.62 -28.49
CA LYS A 245 -16.71 -6.25 -28.42
C LYS A 245 -17.50 -7.29 -27.62
N ASP A 246 -17.50 -8.50 -28.09
CA ASP A 246 -18.32 -9.58 -27.56
C ASP A 246 -17.49 -10.63 -26.80
N LYS A 247 -16.20 -10.68 -27.03
CA LYS A 247 -15.22 -11.56 -26.36
C LYS A 247 -13.85 -10.89 -26.32
N PRO A 248 -12.90 -11.36 -25.48
CA PRO A 248 -11.52 -10.87 -25.52
C PRO A 248 -10.90 -11.11 -26.92
N GLU A 249 -10.39 -10.04 -27.56
CA GLU A 249 -9.82 -10.12 -28.91
C GLU A 249 -8.35 -9.72 -28.91
N THR A 250 -8.02 -8.55 -28.38
CA THR A 250 -6.66 -8.01 -28.41
C THR A 250 -6.15 -7.78 -27.01
N LEU A 251 -5.02 -8.40 -26.67
CA LEU A 251 -4.28 -8.13 -25.43
C LEU A 251 -3.58 -6.78 -25.57
N VAL A 252 -3.96 -5.81 -24.74
CA VAL A 252 -3.44 -4.42 -24.80
C VAL A 252 -2.50 -4.08 -23.65
N ALA A 253 -2.58 -4.79 -22.54
CA ALA A 253 -1.64 -4.63 -21.43
C ALA A 253 -1.50 -5.91 -20.60
N THR A 254 -0.33 -6.05 -19.98
CA THR A 254 -0.05 -7.09 -18.99
C THR A 254 0.71 -6.51 -17.81
N LYS A 255 0.52 -7.10 -16.64
CA LYS A 255 1.31 -6.82 -15.43
C LYS A 255 1.56 -8.10 -14.67
N LYS A 256 2.79 -8.36 -14.28
CA LYS A 256 3.11 -9.51 -13.42
C LYS A 256 2.43 -9.37 -12.07
N PHE A 257 1.78 -10.45 -11.66
CA PHE A 257 1.28 -10.58 -10.30
C PHE A 257 2.36 -11.27 -9.44
N ASN A 258 2.96 -10.50 -8.57
CA ASN A 258 3.97 -10.98 -7.62
C ASN A 258 3.45 -10.71 -6.20
N PRO A 259 2.60 -11.57 -5.66
CA PRO A 259 2.14 -11.41 -4.29
C PRO A 259 3.32 -11.60 -3.35
N ILE A 260 3.38 -10.75 -2.33
CA ILE A 260 4.37 -10.92 -1.30
C ILE A 260 3.94 -12.04 -0.40
N LEU A 261 4.75 -13.05 -0.39
CA LEU A 261 4.59 -14.17 0.49
C LEU A 261 5.05 -13.74 1.87
N GLN A 262 4.14 -13.68 2.82
CA GLN A 262 4.49 -13.43 4.21
C GLN A 262 5.22 -14.65 4.76
N TYR A 263 6.36 -14.42 5.40
CA TYR A 263 7.01 -15.46 6.18
C TYR A 263 6.15 -15.72 7.40
N THR A 264 5.63 -16.91 7.54
CA THR A 264 5.17 -17.36 8.85
C THR A 264 6.41 -17.62 9.66
N ASP A 265 6.59 -16.90 10.76
CA ASP A 265 7.58 -17.20 11.77
C ASP A 265 7.22 -18.55 12.42
N GLY A 266 7.57 -19.60 11.75
CA GLY A 266 7.64 -20.94 12.28
C GLY A 266 9.02 -21.11 12.84
N SER A 267 9.26 -20.52 13.99
CA SER A 267 10.40 -20.88 14.82
C SER A 267 10.44 -22.39 14.96
N THR A 268 11.22 -23.05 14.18
CA THR A 268 11.98 -24.24 14.58
C THR A 268 12.74 -24.79 13.41
N SER A 269 14.04 -24.85 13.59
CA SER A 269 14.97 -25.76 12.92
C SER A 269 15.00 -25.71 11.39
N GLY A 270 15.85 -24.85 10.85
CA GLY A 270 16.67 -25.19 9.66
C GLY A 270 15.99 -25.45 8.32
N GLU A 271 14.69 -25.48 8.26
CA GLU A 271 13.95 -25.62 7.00
C GLU A 271 13.49 -24.25 6.52
N THR A 272 13.82 -23.95 5.28
CA THR A 272 13.36 -22.81 4.50
C THR A 272 11.90 -22.50 4.81
N SER A 273 11.69 -21.37 5.45
CA SER A 273 10.38 -20.82 5.79
C SER A 273 9.44 -20.92 4.59
N LYS A 274 8.32 -21.59 4.79
CA LYS A 274 7.25 -21.65 3.81
C LYS A 274 6.61 -20.27 3.76
N SER A 275 6.74 -19.61 2.64
CA SER A 275 6.05 -18.37 2.42
C SER A 275 4.57 -18.65 2.16
N LEU A 276 3.70 -17.99 2.90
CA LEU A 276 2.25 -18.08 2.75
C LEU A 276 1.72 -16.72 2.30
N ALA A 277 1.03 -16.66 1.18
CA ALA A 277 0.15 -15.55 0.91
C ALA A 277 -1.14 -15.76 1.70
N ARG A 278 -1.57 -14.72 2.39
CA ARG A 278 -2.88 -14.75 3.04
C ARG A 278 -3.98 -14.55 2.01
N SER A 279 -5.16 -15.06 2.32
CA SER A 279 -6.38 -14.70 1.59
C SER A 279 -6.61 -13.20 1.70
N GLN A 280 -6.61 -12.50 0.58
CA GLN A 280 -6.76 -11.05 0.56
C GLN A 280 -7.07 -10.49 -0.83
N GLU A 281 -7.48 -9.25 -0.87
CA GLU A 281 -7.62 -8.47 -2.08
C GLU A 281 -6.29 -7.76 -2.41
N HIS A 282 -5.84 -7.89 -3.65
CA HIS A 282 -4.67 -7.23 -4.18
C HIS A 282 -5.10 -6.20 -5.22
N PHE A 283 -4.48 -5.05 -5.24
CA PHE A 283 -4.57 -4.13 -6.36
C PHE A 283 -3.30 -4.19 -7.19
N ILE A 284 -3.42 -4.58 -8.44
CA ILE A 284 -2.32 -4.68 -9.38
C ILE A 284 -2.44 -3.54 -10.39
N ALA A 285 -1.57 -2.54 -10.25
CA ALA A 285 -1.53 -1.39 -11.13
C ALA A 285 -0.78 -1.69 -12.43
N PHE A 286 -1.31 -1.26 -13.56
CA PHE A 286 -0.55 -1.17 -14.79
C PHE A 286 0.50 -0.06 -14.70
N ASP A 287 1.59 -0.17 -15.44
CA ASP A 287 2.69 0.82 -15.39
C ASP A 287 2.24 2.23 -15.79
N THR A 288 1.27 2.31 -16.68
CA THR A 288 0.56 3.53 -17.07
C THR A 288 -0.91 3.22 -17.26
N PRO A 289 -1.81 4.20 -17.06
CA PRO A 289 -3.22 4.02 -17.37
C PRO A 289 -3.40 3.64 -18.84
N VAL A 290 -4.20 2.62 -19.10
CA VAL A 290 -4.42 2.07 -20.44
C VAL A 290 -5.76 2.55 -20.99
N GLU A 291 -5.74 3.22 -22.12
CA GLU A 291 -6.98 3.67 -22.78
C GLU A 291 -7.72 2.48 -23.39
N VAL A 292 -9.01 2.39 -23.12
CA VAL A 292 -9.91 1.37 -23.64
C VAL A 292 -11.21 1.98 -24.15
N GLY A 293 -11.93 1.24 -24.99
CA GLY A 293 -13.30 1.61 -25.38
C GLY A 293 -14.29 1.46 -24.20
N SER A 294 -15.57 1.55 -24.50
CA SER A 294 -16.64 1.33 -23.53
C SER A 294 -16.84 -0.14 -23.12
N SER A 295 -16.12 -1.07 -23.74
CA SER A 295 -16.14 -2.50 -23.46
C SER A 295 -14.70 -3.01 -23.43
N PHE A 296 -14.34 -3.72 -22.38
CA PHE A 296 -13.01 -4.28 -22.18
C PHE A 296 -13.08 -5.47 -21.24
N PHE A 297 -12.00 -6.27 -21.21
CA PHE A 297 -11.92 -7.46 -20.37
C PHE A 297 -10.67 -7.40 -19.51
N VAL A 298 -10.84 -7.74 -18.25
CA VAL A 298 -9.75 -7.84 -17.29
C VAL A 298 -9.66 -9.27 -16.79
N GLY A 299 -8.47 -9.81 -16.79
CA GLY A 299 -8.29 -11.20 -16.38
C GLY A 299 -6.87 -11.54 -16.00
N TYR A 300 -6.57 -12.80 -15.96
CA TYR A 300 -5.23 -13.29 -15.67
C TYR A 300 -4.87 -14.51 -16.51
N ARG A 301 -3.57 -14.70 -16.70
CA ARG A 301 -2.97 -15.84 -17.40
C ARG A 301 -1.93 -16.51 -16.51
N ILE A 302 -2.07 -17.82 -16.35
CA ILE A 302 -1.12 -18.66 -15.61
C ILE A 302 -0.09 -19.20 -16.59
N ASN A 303 1.18 -18.78 -16.45
CA ASN A 303 2.24 -19.11 -17.41
C ASN A 303 3.01 -20.39 -17.07
N ASN A 304 2.75 -20.97 -15.92
CA ASN A 304 3.42 -22.19 -15.47
C ASN A 304 2.43 -23.23 -14.91
N GLU A 305 2.94 -24.34 -14.39
CA GLU A 305 2.14 -25.44 -13.84
C GLU A 305 1.78 -25.24 -12.36
N VAL A 306 1.87 -24.02 -11.85
CA VAL A 306 1.47 -23.71 -10.47
C VAL A 306 -0.05 -23.62 -10.39
N ASN A 307 -0.62 -24.21 -9.36
CA ASN A 307 -2.03 -24.06 -9.06
C ASN A 307 -2.27 -22.64 -8.51
N PHE A 308 -2.84 -21.82 -9.33
CA PHE A 308 -3.27 -20.48 -8.98
C PHE A 308 -4.78 -20.36 -9.16
N CYS A 309 -5.43 -19.68 -8.26
CA CYS A 309 -6.86 -19.42 -8.37
C CYS A 309 -7.26 -18.11 -7.70
N THR A 310 -8.41 -17.62 -8.09
CA THR A 310 -9.05 -16.47 -7.46
C THR A 310 -10.36 -16.92 -6.81
N TYR A 311 -10.81 -16.18 -5.81
CA TYR A 311 -12.17 -16.37 -5.31
C TYR A 311 -13.18 -15.98 -6.38
N ASN A 312 -14.22 -16.78 -6.44
CA ASN A 312 -15.42 -16.47 -7.19
C ASN A 312 -16.59 -16.25 -6.22
N ILE A 313 -17.62 -15.58 -6.68
CA ILE A 313 -18.85 -15.35 -5.89
C ILE A 313 -19.80 -16.51 -6.16
N GLN A 314 -20.17 -17.22 -5.10
CA GLN A 314 -21.09 -18.34 -5.21
C GLN A 314 -22.55 -17.90 -5.36
N LYS A 315 -22.93 -16.94 -4.54
CA LYS A 315 -24.27 -16.41 -4.47
C LYS A 315 -24.19 -14.91 -4.32
N GLY A 316 -24.86 -14.24 -5.14
CA GLY A 316 -25.02 -12.81 -5.12
C GLY A 316 -25.85 -12.44 -6.31
N GLU A 317 -26.40 -11.27 -6.27
CA GLU A 317 -27.01 -10.68 -7.43
C GLU A 317 -25.89 -10.27 -8.37
N MET A 318 -25.68 -11.05 -9.41
CA MET A 318 -24.76 -10.67 -10.50
C MET A 318 -25.53 -9.83 -11.50
N THR A 319 -24.89 -8.79 -11.99
CA THR A 319 -25.50 -7.90 -12.98
C THR A 319 -25.64 -8.60 -14.34
N GLN A 320 -24.69 -9.47 -14.66
CA GLN A 320 -24.70 -10.26 -15.91
C GLN A 320 -23.66 -11.40 -15.84
N ASN A 321 -23.77 -12.37 -16.74
CA ASN A 321 -22.70 -13.33 -16.96
C ASN A 321 -21.58 -12.66 -17.76
N SER A 322 -20.42 -12.52 -17.15
CA SER A 322 -19.30 -11.73 -17.67
C SER A 322 -18.00 -12.53 -17.80
N ALA A 323 -18.01 -13.77 -17.31
CA ALA A 323 -16.80 -14.60 -17.23
C ALA A 323 -16.49 -15.29 -18.58
N TRP A 324 -15.22 -15.30 -18.92
CA TRP A 324 -14.65 -15.93 -20.10
C TRP A 324 -13.48 -16.82 -19.72
N ILE A 325 -13.38 -17.96 -20.35
CA ILE A 325 -12.23 -18.86 -20.23
C ILE A 325 -11.66 -19.15 -21.61
N LYS A 326 -10.34 -19.30 -21.70
CA LYS A 326 -9.67 -19.65 -22.95
C LYS A 326 -9.40 -21.14 -23.00
N GLN A 327 -9.97 -21.81 -23.98
CA GLN A 327 -9.73 -23.22 -24.26
C GLN A 327 -9.02 -23.36 -25.62
N GLY A 328 -7.75 -23.78 -25.59
CA GLY A 328 -6.88 -23.69 -26.74
C GLY A 328 -6.67 -22.26 -27.20
N GLU A 329 -7.09 -21.91 -28.42
CA GLU A 329 -7.02 -20.55 -28.95
C GLU A 329 -8.36 -19.77 -28.87
N GLU A 330 -9.40 -20.41 -28.36
CA GLU A 330 -10.75 -19.85 -28.38
C GLU A 330 -11.20 -19.38 -26.98
N TRP A 331 -11.86 -18.24 -26.95
CA TRP A 331 -12.57 -17.75 -25.79
C TRP A 331 -14.03 -18.23 -25.81
N ILE A 332 -14.45 -18.84 -24.72
CA ILE A 332 -15.80 -19.38 -24.53
C ILE A 332 -16.41 -18.90 -23.22
#